data_eea4bfb3456204f9cea894cb1c35ebd4
#
_entry.id   eea4bfb3456204f9cea894cb1c35ebd4
#
_cell.length_a   1.000
_cell.length_b   1.000
_cell.length_c   1.000
_cell.angle_alpha   90.00
_cell.angle_beta   90.00
_cell.angle_gamma   90.00
#
_symmetry.space_group_name_H-M   'P 1'
#
loop_
_entity.id
_entity.type
_entity.pdbx_description
1 polymer ?
#
loop_
_entity_poly.entity_id
_entity_poly.type
_entity_poly.pdbx_seq_one_letter_code
_entity_poly.pdbx_strand_id
1 'polypeptide(L)'
;MRANITLNPICPRYLTSTSFDVFYLNSERGALGIALHEIVHFLWFSVWHEHFGDREEEYEMPHLKWVLSEMVVEPIMRDERLRSINPYFEDGCVYACFYDMKAPSPIAGPEGHAPRRR
;
A
#
# COMPACT_ATOMS: atom_id res chain seq x y z
N MET A 1 -3.20 16.90 -4.92
CA MET A 1 -2.02 16.15 -4.46
C MET A 1 -0.76 16.95 -4.76
N ARG A 2 0.24 16.93 -3.87
CA ARG A 2 1.47 17.73 -4.01
C ARG A 2 2.68 16.92 -3.55
N ALA A 3 3.76 16.93 -4.34
CA ALA A 3 5.07 16.44 -3.94
C ALA A 3 5.93 17.61 -3.47
N ASN A 4 6.60 17.47 -2.35
CA ASN A 4 7.54 18.46 -1.82
C ASN A 4 8.97 17.91 -1.94
N ILE A 5 9.93 18.76 -2.22
CA ILE A 5 11.34 18.38 -2.16
C ILE A 5 11.85 18.60 -0.74
N THR A 6 12.48 17.59 -0.17
CA THR A 6 12.99 17.61 1.21
C THR A 6 14.42 17.12 1.29
N LEU A 7 15.09 17.52 2.37
CA LEU A 7 16.38 16.93 2.80
C LEU A 7 16.19 15.74 3.75
N ASN A 8 14.96 15.38 4.09
CA ASN A 8 14.64 14.23 4.92
C ASN A 8 14.61 12.95 4.08
N PRO A 9 15.50 11.97 4.30
CA PRO A 9 15.54 10.74 3.52
C PRO A 9 14.36 9.79 3.81
N ILE A 10 13.56 10.03 4.85
CA ILE A 10 12.42 9.17 5.21
C ILE A 10 11.24 9.35 4.26
N CYS A 11 11.14 10.51 3.59
CA CYS A 11 10.07 10.80 2.62
C CYS A 11 8.65 10.59 3.19
N PRO A 12 8.25 11.31 4.25
CA PRO A 12 6.95 11.12 4.88
C PRO A 12 5.79 11.51 3.97
N ARG A 13 4.64 10.87 4.22
CA ARG A 13 3.34 11.17 3.63
C ARG A 13 2.49 11.97 4.63
N TYR A 14 1.73 12.93 4.12
CA TYR A 14 0.83 13.79 4.91
C TYR A 14 -0.60 13.65 4.38
N LEU A 15 -1.44 12.88 5.06
CA LEU A 15 -2.80 12.56 4.63
C LEU A 15 -3.69 13.81 4.54
N THR A 16 -3.71 14.63 5.59
CA THR A 16 -4.55 15.82 5.69
C THR A 16 -4.33 16.85 4.58
N SER A 17 -3.08 16.98 4.11
CA SER A 17 -2.72 17.91 3.03
C SER A 17 -2.63 17.24 1.65
N THR A 18 -2.87 15.94 1.58
CA THR A 18 -2.70 15.12 0.37
C THR A 18 -1.37 15.41 -0.31
N SER A 19 -0.29 15.32 0.48
CA SER A 19 1.07 15.61 0.03
C SER A 19 2.06 14.59 0.56
N PHE A 20 3.19 14.47 -0.12
CA PHE A 20 4.30 13.61 0.27
C PHE A 20 5.63 14.30 -0.03
N ASP A 21 6.68 13.82 0.62
CA ASP A 21 8.02 14.34 0.45
C ASP A 21 8.85 13.42 -0.46
N VAL A 22 9.69 14.02 -1.28
CA VAL A 22 10.69 13.33 -2.10
C VAL A 22 12.06 13.84 -1.71
N PHE A 23 12.96 12.92 -1.36
CA PHE A 23 14.31 13.26 -0.95
C PHE A 23 15.11 13.90 -2.08
N TYR A 24 15.73 15.03 -1.81
CA TYR A 24 16.47 15.85 -2.79
C TYR A 24 17.54 15.08 -3.56
N LEU A 25 18.25 14.13 -2.91
CA LEU A 25 19.31 13.35 -3.54
C LEU A 25 18.83 12.08 -4.26
N ASN A 26 17.53 11.82 -4.31
CA ASN A 26 17.02 10.73 -5.12
C ASN A 26 17.34 10.99 -6.60
N SER A 27 17.73 9.91 -7.29
CA SER A 27 17.80 9.96 -8.77
C SER A 27 16.39 10.21 -9.34
N GLU A 28 16.33 10.65 -10.60
CA GLU A 28 15.03 10.80 -11.29
C GLU A 28 14.19 9.52 -11.22
N ARG A 29 14.82 8.35 -11.37
CA ARG A 29 14.17 7.03 -11.25
C ARG A 29 13.64 6.77 -9.84
N GLY A 30 14.45 7.06 -8.82
CA GLY A 30 14.05 6.90 -7.43
C GLY A 30 12.93 7.86 -7.04
N ALA A 31 13.01 9.11 -7.48
CA ALA A 31 11.96 10.10 -7.25
C ALA A 31 10.63 9.69 -7.90
N LEU A 32 10.67 9.18 -9.14
CA LEU A 32 9.49 8.69 -9.83
C LEU A 32 8.88 7.48 -9.12
N GLY A 33 9.71 6.54 -8.68
CA GLY A 33 9.27 5.36 -7.92
C GLY A 33 8.56 5.73 -6.64
N ILE A 34 9.15 6.62 -5.83
CA ILE A 34 8.54 7.13 -4.59
C ILE A 34 7.23 7.86 -4.89
N ALA A 35 7.22 8.74 -5.90
CA ALA A 35 6.01 9.48 -6.24
C ALA A 35 4.86 8.55 -6.63
N LEU A 36 5.10 7.55 -7.46
CA LEU A 36 4.08 6.57 -7.84
C LEU A 36 3.62 5.73 -6.64
N HIS A 37 4.53 5.30 -5.77
CA HIS A 37 4.23 4.58 -4.55
C HIS A 37 3.26 5.38 -3.66
N GLU A 38 3.57 6.64 -3.39
CA GLU A 38 2.72 7.50 -2.57
C GLU A 38 1.37 7.82 -3.23
N ILE A 39 1.34 8.00 -4.56
CA ILE A 39 0.09 8.18 -5.30
C ILE A 39 -0.80 6.95 -5.18
N VAL A 40 -0.24 5.75 -5.27
CA VAL A 40 -1.00 4.50 -5.08
C VAL A 40 -1.61 4.44 -3.69
N HIS A 41 -0.87 4.80 -2.64
CA HIS A 41 -1.42 4.87 -1.27
C HIS A 41 -2.61 5.84 -1.18
N PHE A 42 -2.48 7.07 -1.68
CA PHE A 42 -3.58 8.03 -1.63
C PHE A 42 -4.83 7.55 -2.38
N LEU A 43 -4.65 6.94 -3.54
CA LEU A 43 -5.77 6.38 -4.30
C LEU A 43 -6.41 5.20 -3.55
N TRP A 44 -5.60 4.30 -2.99
CA TRP A 44 -6.09 3.16 -2.25
C TRP A 44 -6.89 3.60 -1.01
N PHE A 45 -6.38 4.54 -0.22
CA PHE A 45 -7.09 5.07 0.94
C PHE A 45 -8.37 5.81 0.56
N SER A 46 -8.38 6.54 -0.56
CA SER A 46 -9.57 7.21 -1.06
C SER A 46 -10.67 6.20 -1.41
N VAL A 47 -10.34 5.14 -2.13
CA VAL A 47 -11.27 4.06 -2.47
C VAL A 47 -11.74 3.31 -1.22
N TRP A 48 -10.84 3.04 -0.29
CA TRP A 48 -11.17 2.39 0.97
C TRP A 48 -12.15 3.23 1.79
N HIS A 49 -11.86 4.50 1.96
CA HIS A 49 -12.71 5.43 2.71
C HIS A 49 -14.12 5.56 2.09
N GLU A 50 -14.21 5.63 0.77
CA GLU A 50 -15.49 5.69 0.05
C GLU A 50 -16.36 4.46 0.33
N HIS A 51 -15.76 3.27 0.46
CA HIS A 51 -16.49 2.02 0.67
C HIS A 51 -16.81 1.74 2.14
N PHE A 52 -15.92 2.06 3.05
CA PHE A 52 -15.98 1.65 4.46
C PHE A 52 -16.21 2.82 5.43
N GLY A 53 -16.01 4.07 5.01
CA GLY A 53 -16.31 5.25 5.80
C GLY A 53 -15.52 5.37 7.12
N ASP A 54 -14.28 4.89 7.14
CA ASP A 54 -13.44 4.84 8.32
C ASP A 54 -12.63 6.13 8.57
N ARG A 55 -11.77 6.11 9.61
CA ARG A 55 -10.99 7.27 10.02
C ARG A 55 -9.60 7.26 9.43
N GLU A 56 -9.11 8.45 9.03
CA GLU A 56 -7.79 8.63 8.42
C GLU A 56 -6.63 8.27 9.36
N GLU A 57 -6.81 8.40 10.68
CA GLU A 57 -5.78 8.03 11.66
C GLU A 57 -5.36 6.55 11.56
N GLU A 58 -6.23 5.71 11.02
CA GLU A 58 -5.96 4.28 10.83
C GLU A 58 -5.14 3.96 9.57
N TYR A 59 -4.82 4.99 8.76
CA TYR A 59 -4.00 4.84 7.55
C TYR A 59 -2.50 5.00 7.80
N GLU A 60 -2.09 5.12 9.05
CA GLU A 60 -0.70 5.21 9.48
C GLU A 60 -0.29 4.02 10.35
N MET A 61 1.03 3.80 10.46
CA MET A 61 1.59 2.77 11.34
C MET A 61 1.15 3.02 12.80
N PRO A 62 0.78 1.97 13.57
CA PRO A 62 0.89 0.55 13.27
C PRO A 62 -0.42 -0.13 12.81
N HIS A 63 -1.39 0.62 12.30
CA HIS A 63 -2.71 0.10 12.01
C HIS A 63 -2.73 -0.90 10.85
N LEU A 64 -3.65 -1.87 10.93
CA LEU A 64 -3.81 -2.91 9.90
C LEU A 64 -4.08 -2.32 8.52
N LYS A 65 -4.82 -1.23 8.43
CA LYS A 65 -5.12 -0.57 7.15
C LYS A 65 -3.87 -0.03 6.48
N TRP A 66 -2.93 0.52 7.25
CA TRP A 66 -1.62 0.89 6.73
C TRP A 66 -0.88 -0.34 6.20
N VAL A 67 -0.83 -1.45 6.97
CA VAL A 67 -0.19 -2.70 6.53
C VAL A 67 -0.79 -3.20 5.22
N LEU A 68 -2.13 -3.22 5.11
CA LEU A 68 -2.82 -3.65 3.89
C LEU A 68 -2.48 -2.73 2.70
N SER A 69 -2.38 -1.42 2.92
CA SER A 69 -1.99 -0.50 1.86
C SER A 69 -0.59 -0.77 1.34
N GLU A 70 0.37 -1.07 2.21
CA GLU A 70 1.73 -1.45 1.82
C GLU A 70 1.77 -2.77 1.03
N MET A 71 0.94 -3.74 1.42
CA MET A 71 0.87 -5.03 0.72
C MET A 71 0.29 -4.92 -0.70
N VAL A 72 -0.59 -3.96 -0.97
CA VAL A 72 -1.20 -3.80 -2.30
C VAL A 72 -0.39 -2.93 -3.25
N VAL A 73 0.53 -2.11 -2.74
CA VAL A 73 1.36 -1.23 -3.56
C VAL A 73 2.19 -2.03 -4.55
N GLU A 74 2.87 -3.09 -4.11
CA GLU A 74 3.75 -3.86 -5.00
C GLU A 74 3.02 -4.49 -6.20
N PRO A 75 1.92 -5.23 -6.03
CA PRO A 75 1.16 -5.76 -7.17
C PRO A 75 0.67 -4.67 -8.14
N ILE A 76 0.26 -3.52 -7.59
CA ILE A 76 -0.21 -2.39 -8.41
C ILE A 76 0.96 -1.79 -9.19
N MET A 77 2.11 -1.59 -8.56
CA MET A 77 3.31 -1.06 -9.22
C MET A 77 3.86 -1.99 -10.30
N ARG A 78 3.55 -3.30 -10.25
CA ARG A 78 3.91 -4.30 -11.27
C ARG A 78 2.94 -4.34 -12.44
N ASP A 79 1.80 -3.67 -12.39
CA ASP A 79 0.86 -3.59 -13.52
C ASP A 79 1.55 -2.98 -14.75
N GLU A 80 1.29 -3.55 -15.92
CA GLU A 80 1.98 -3.14 -17.17
C GLU A 80 1.80 -1.66 -17.49
N ARG A 81 0.65 -1.07 -17.13
CA ARG A 81 0.36 0.34 -17.33
C ARG A 81 1.26 1.23 -16.48
N LEU A 82 1.52 0.86 -15.21
CA LEU A 82 2.43 1.59 -14.34
C LEU A 82 3.90 1.31 -14.69
N ARG A 83 4.23 0.11 -15.12
CA ARG A 83 5.57 -0.22 -15.62
C ARG A 83 5.92 0.54 -16.89
N SER A 84 4.94 0.93 -17.70
CA SER A 84 5.19 1.80 -18.86
C SER A 84 5.63 3.21 -18.45
N ILE A 85 5.21 3.66 -17.26
CA ILE A 85 5.61 4.96 -16.68
C ILE A 85 6.90 4.83 -15.90
N ASN A 86 7.01 3.78 -15.06
CA ASN A 86 8.21 3.48 -14.26
C ASN A 86 8.76 2.09 -14.56
N PRO A 87 9.56 1.93 -15.63
CA PRO A 87 10.14 0.64 -16.02
C PRO A 87 11.23 0.15 -15.05
N TYR A 88 11.61 0.96 -14.08
CA TYR A 88 12.72 0.71 -13.16
C TYR A 88 12.25 0.14 -11.79
N PHE A 89 10.98 -0.25 -11.69
CA PHE A 89 10.49 -0.90 -10.49
C PHE A 89 11.18 -2.25 -10.31
N GLU A 90 11.99 -2.36 -9.26
CA GLU A 90 12.71 -3.58 -8.90
C GLU A 90 11.92 -4.37 -7.86
N ASP A 91 12.07 -5.69 -7.88
CA ASP A 91 11.51 -6.58 -6.87
C ASP A 91 12.14 -6.29 -5.51
N GLY A 92 11.34 -6.30 -4.45
CA GLY A 92 11.85 -6.09 -3.09
C GLY A 92 11.71 -4.67 -2.55
N CYS A 93 10.96 -3.80 -3.21
CA CYS A 93 10.62 -2.47 -2.69
C CYS A 93 9.62 -2.50 -1.53
N VAL A 94 9.12 -3.67 -1.16
CA VAL A 94 8.18 -3.90 -0.05
C VAL A 94 8.95 -4.34 1.18
N TYR A 95 8.43 -4.03 2.36
CA TYR A 95 9.01 -4.48 3.62
C TYR A 95 9.17 -6.00 3.66
N ALA A 96 10.38 -6.47 3.93
CA ALA A 96 10.72 -7.90 3.92
C ALA A 96 9.80 -8.74 4.82
N CYS A 97 9.29 -8.16 5.92
CA CYS A 97 8.37 -8.83 6.83
C CYS A 97 7.06 -9.29 6.17
N PHE A 98 6.64 -8.69 5.06
CA PHE A 98 5.41 -9.10 4.37
C PHE A 98 5.56 -10.43 3.61
N TYR A 99 6.77 -10.78 3.20
CA TYR A 99 7.02 -12.07 2.54
C TYR A 99 6.91 -13.26 3.51
N ASP A 100 7.09 -13.01 4.81
CA ASP A 100 6.98 -14.03 5.85
C ASP A 100 5.55 -14.18 6.40
N MET A 101 4.62 -13.32 5.99
CA MET A 101 3.22 -13.38 6.41
C MET A 101 2.55 -14.60 5.76
N LYS A 102 2.23 -15.59 6.58
CA LYS A 102 1.39 -16.71 6.14
C LYS A 102 -0.06 -16.26 6.07
N ALA A 103 -0.74 -16.62 4.97
CA ALA A 103 -2.19 -16.48 4.94
C ALA A 103 -2.80 -17.20 6.15
N PRO A 104 -3.75 -16.59 6.88
CA PRO A 104 -4.46 -17.29 7.93
C PRO A 104 -5.06 -18.57 7.35
N SER A 105 -4.89 -19.70 8.07
CA SER A 105 -5.54 -20.95 7.67
C SER A 105 -7.02 -20.69 7.47
N PRO A 106 -7.65 -21.22 6.41
CA PRO A 106 -9.09 -21.12 6.24
C PRO A 106 -9.75 -21.51 7.57
N ILE A 107 -10.56 -20.63 8.14
CA ILE A 107 -11.37 -20.97 9.31
C ILE A 107 -12.20 -22.17 8.88
N ALA A 108 -12.00 -23.32 9.53
CA ALA A 108 -12.85 -24.49 9.30
C ALA A 108 -14.29 -24.02 9.50
N GLY A 109 -15.07 -24.00 8.39
CA GLY A 109 -16.47 -23.66 8.48
C GLY A 109 -17.14 -24.59 9.48
N PRO A 110 -18.22 -24.18 10.16
CA PRO A 110 -18.95 -25.05 11.06
C PRO A 110 -19.31 -26.34 10.28
N GLU A 111 -18.86 -27.47 10.80
CA GLU A 111 -19.12 -28.78 10.21
C GLU A 111 -20.61 -28.91 9.90
N GLY A 112 -20.91 -29.04 8.62
CA GLY A 112 -22.27 -29.15 8.15
C GLY A 112 -22.96 -30.33 8.85
N HIS A 113 -24.01 -30.03 9.57
CA HIS A 113 -24.91 -31.01 10.15
C HIS A 113 -25.44 -31.89 9.01
N ALA A 114 -24.92 -33.10 8.91
CA ALA A 114 -25.44 -34.10 7.98
C ALA A 114 -26.92 -34.40 8.30
N PRO A 115 -27.85 -34.37 7.35
CA PRO A 115 -29.24 -34.68 7.62
C PRO A 115 -29.35 -36.13 8.05
N ARG A 116 -29.88 -36.38 9.26
CA ARG A 116 -30.24 -37.71 9.74
C ARG A 116 -31.31 -38.25 8.79
N ARG A 117 -30.95 -39.28 8.02
CA ARG A 117 -31.93 -40.08 7.29
C ARG A 117 -32.84 -40.80 8.28
N ARG A 118 -34.13 -40.59 8.15
CA ARG A 118 -35.18 -41.44 8.76
C ARG A 118 -35.39 -42.68 7.89
#